data_e4cd2f0a745ee3f343bef472a50da47f
#
_entry.id   e4cd2f0a745ee3f343bef472a50da47f
#
_cell.length_a   1.000
_cell.length_b   1.000
_cell.length_c   1.000
_cell.angle_alpha   90.00
_cell.angle_beta   90.00
_cell.angle_gamma   90.00
#
_symmetry.space_group_name_H-M   'P 1'
#
loop_
_entity.id
_entity.type
_entity.pdbx_description
1 polymer ?
#
loop_
_entity_poly.entity_id
_entity_poly.type
_entity_poly.pdbx_seq_one_letter_code
_entity_poly.pdbx_strand_id
1 'polypeptide(L)'
;MNAIFWVQAKDETMMISEKYRSLSRLQLLDKAGELGINFEKYSSSCSQCTVAALKEILGFEDIIVKVATSSCGGQAGLSTGACGGVIGATIVLDYYLGRPANMVSATEPVPDCLADLSRAMDAARSFCDKFVREYGSILCPQVQTKIYGRSFNLQDPADWEAFMAAGAHSDPTKCMSVVGNAARWALETLLERLPQPLQDL
;
A
#
# COMPACT_ATOMS: atom_id res chain seq x y z
N MET A 1 6.89 -36.84 -12.40
CA MET A 1 5.70 -35.96 -12.46
C MET A 1 5.45 -35.44 -11.06
N ASN A 2 5.96 -34.27 -10.74
CA ASN A 2 5.75 -33.64 -9.44
C ASN A 2 4.41 -32.90 -9.52
N ALA A 3 3.43 -33.38 -8.77
CA ALA A 3 2.17 -32.68 -8.59
C ALA A 3 2.46 -31.36 -7.86
N ILE A 4 2.33 -30.25 -8.58
CA ILE A 4 2.28 -28.94 -7.96
C ILE A 4 0.93 -28.88 -7.24
N PHE A 5 0.95 -29.03 -5.91
CA PHE A 5 -0.22 -28.77 -5.08
C PHE A 5 -0.49 -27.27 -5.14
N TRP A 6 -1.50 -26.90 -5.92
CA TRP A 6 -2.13 -25.58 -5.82
C TRP A 6 -2.75 -25.49 -4.43
N VAL A 7 -2.14 -24.70 -3.58
CA VAL A 7 -2.79 -24.26 -2.35
C VAL A 7 -3.96 -23.39 -2.81
N GLN A 8 -5.19 -23.92 -2.71
CA GLN A 8 -6.37 -23.07 -2.76
C GLN A 8 -6.17 -21.98 -1.70
N ALA A 9 -6.27 -20.71 -2.11
CA ALA A 9 -6.42 -19.63 -1.16
C ALA A 9 -7.65 -19.96 -0.31
N LYS A 10 -7.41 -20.54 0.87
CA LYS A 10 -8.38 -20.54 1.95
C LYS A 10 -8.70 -19.08 2.22
N ASP A 11 -9.94 -18.77 2.57
CA ASP A 11 -10.33 -17.50 3.16
C ASP A 11 -9.19 -17.03 4.09
N GLU A 12 -8.31 -16.17 3.58
CA GLU A 12 -7.19 -15.68 4.38
C GLU A 12 -7.79 -14.75 5.41
N THR A 13 -8.09 -15.32 6.57
CA THR A 13 -8.51 -14.52 7.72
C THR A 13 -7.36 -13.59 8.04
N MET A 14 -7.59 -12.28 7.88
CA MET A 14 -6.62 -11.28 8.25
C MET A 14 -6.20 -11.45 9.71
N MET A 15 -4.93 -11.74 9.92
CA MET A 15 -4.38 -11.92 11.26
C MET A 15 -3.57 -10.71 11.66
N ILE A 16 -3.79 -10.20 12.88
CA ILE A 16 -2.91 -9.19 13.47
C ILE A 16 -1.73 -9.89 14.11
N SER A 17 -0.51 -9.43 13.84
CA SER A 17 0.72 -9.92 14.48
C SER A 17 0.59 -9.89 15.99
N GLU A 18 1.08 -10.92 16.66
CA GLU A 18 0.89 -11.13 18.10
C GLU A 18 1.23 -9.90 18.95
N LYS A 19 2.31 -9.22 18.62
CA LYS A 19 2.75 -8.02 19.35
C LYS A 19 1.79 -6.83 19.27
N TYR A 20 0.82 -6.85 18.35
CA TYR A 20 -0.15 -5.77 18.15
C TYR A 20 -1.59 -6.16 18.48
N ARG A 21 -1.84 -7.42 18.86
CA ARG A 21 -3.21 -7.92 19.14
C ARG A 21 -3.92 -7.21 20.28
N SER A 22 -3.17 -6.64 21.23
CA SER A 22 -3.75 -5.89 22.37
C SER A 22 -4.13 -4.45 22.03
N LEU A 23 -3.80 -3.96 20.82
CA LEU A 23 -4.11 -2.60 20.42
C LEU A 23 -5.56 -2.48 19.96
N SER A 24 -6.22 -1.40 20.37
CA SER A 24 -7.52 -1.03 19.81
C SER A 24 -7.41 -0.71 18.32
N ARG A 25 -8.55 -0.73 17.61
CA ARG A 25 -8.59 -0.34 16.18
C ARG A 25 -7.88 0.99 15.92
N LEU A 26 -8.15 2.02 16.71
CA LEU A 26 -7.54 3.34 16.53
C LEU A 26 -6.02 3.27 16.72
N GLN A 27 -5.56 2.58 17.75
CA GLN A 27 -4.12 2.41 18.02
C GLN A 27 -3.41 1.63 16.90
N LEU A 28 -4.07 0.62 16.30
CA LEU A 28 -3.54 -0.11 15.13
C LEU A 28 -3.38 0.82 13.92
N LEU A 29 -4.37 1.67 13.66
CA LEU A 29 -4.32 2.64 12.56
C LEU A 29 -3.22 3.67 12.78
N ASP A 30 -3.09 4.19 14.00
CA ASP A 30 -2.03 5.13 14.36
C ASP A 30 -0.65 4.48 14.22
N LYS A 31 -0.54 3.20 14.62
CA LYS A 31 0.70 2.43 14.49
C LYS A 31 1.08 2.17 13.03
N ALA A 32 0.11 1.89 12.17
CA ALA A 32 0.37 1.75 10.73
C ALA A 32 0.94 3.06 10.14
N GLY A 33 0.37 4.19 10.53
CA GLY A 33 0.88 5.52 10.14
C GLY A 33 2.30 5.77 10.62
N GLU A 34 2.56 5.53 11.90
CA GLU A 34 3.90 5.67 12.50
C GLU A 34 4.94 4.78 11.79
N LEU A 35 4.61 3.51 11.55
CA LEU A 35 5.50 2.58 10.87
C LEU A 35 5.79 3.03 9.43
N GLY A 36 4.78 3.49 8.69
CA GLY A 36 4.97 4.02 7.32
C GLY A 36 5.94 5.20 7.30
N ILE A 37 5.79 6.15 8.21
CA ILE A 37 6.71 7.29 8.37
C ILE A 37 8.13 6.80 8.66
N ASN A 38 8.28 5.86 9.60
CA ASN A 38 9.60 5.37 10.03
C ASN A 38 10.28 4.55 8.92
N PHE A 39 9.56 3.66 8.23
CA PHE A 39 10.13 2.91 7.11
C PHE A 39 10.58 3.86 5.99
N GLU A 40 9.78 4.86 5.62
CA GLU A 40 10.15 5.82 4.58
C GLU A 40 11.38 6.65 4.96
N LYS A 41 11.48 7.04 6.20
CA LYS A 41 12.64 7.76 6.73
C LYS A 41 13.96 7.00 6.55
N TYR A 42 13.95 5.69 6.76
CA TYR A 42 15.19 4.90 6.80
C TYR A 42 15.42 4.04 5.54
N SER A 43 14.40 3.84 4.72
CA SER A 43 14.47 2.91 3.56
C SER A 43 14.13 3.55 2.21
N SER A 44 13.53 4.75 2.19
CA SER A 44 13.37 5.60 0.99
C SER A 44 12.72 4.92 -0.22
N SER A 45 11.68 4.11 -0.03
CA SER A 45 10.91 3.50 -1.12
C SER A 45 9.43 3.48 -0.76
N CYS A 46 8.70 4.52 -1.15
CA CYS A 46 7.34 4.76 -0.69
C CYS A 46 6.37 3.58 -0.90
N SER A 47 6.48 2.82 -2.00
CA SER A 47 5.68 1.62 -2.22
C SER A 47 6.09 0.48 -1.28
N GLN A 48 7.38 0.19 -1.21
CA GLN A 48 7.91 -0.87 -0.37
C GLN A 48 7.71 -0.57 1.12
N CYS A 49 7.91 0.69 1.52
CA CYS A 49 7.73 1.14 2.90
C CYS A 49 6.26 1.06 3.35
N THR A 50 5.30 1.37 2.46
CA THR A 50 3.87 1.18 2.74
C THR A 50 3.54 -0.30 2.97
N VAL A 51 4.03 -1.19 2.09
CA VAL A 51 3.84 -2.64 2.23
C VAL A 51 4.52 -3.16 3.50
N ALA A 52 5.75 -2.72 3.81
CA ALA A 52 6.49 -3.14 5.00
C ALA A 52 5.79 -2.72 6.29
N ALA A 53 5.23 -1.51 6.35
CA ALA A 53 4.45 -1.03 7.49
C ALA A 53 3.22 -1.91 7.75
N LEU A 54 2.51 -2.27 6.69
CA LEU A 54 1.35 -3.16 6.77
C LEU A 54 1.76 -4.59 7.14
N LYS A 55 2.85 -5.11 6.54
CA LYS A 55 3.39 -6.43 6.89
C LYS A 55 3.74 -6.55 8.37
N GLU A 56 4.33 -5.54 8.95
CA GLU A 56 4.71 -5.52 10.37
C GLU A 56 3.48 -5.76 11.27
N ILE A 57 2.32 -5.23 10.89
CA ILE A 57 1.07 -5.40 11.63
C ILE A 57 0.36 -6.71 11.24
N LEU A 58 0.33 -7.06 9.96
CA LEU A 58 -0.52 -8.13 9.43
C LEU A 58 0.20 -9.47 9.26
N GLY A 59 1.53 -9.48 9.24
CA GLY A 59 2.34 -10.70 9.30
C GLY A 59 2.39 -11.52 8.00
N PHE A 60 2.01 -10.97 6.84
CA PHE A 60 2.09 -11.68 5.55
C PHE A 60 3.53 -11.86 5.07
N GLU A 61 3.73 -12.59 3.96
CA GLU A 61 5.04 -13.05 3.51
C GLU A 61 5.94 -11.92 2.98
N ASP A 62 7.25 -12.08 3.14
CA ASP A 62 8.29 -11.13 2.68
C ASP A 62 8.25 -10.85 1.19
N ILE A 63 7.76 -11.81 0.40
CA ILE A 63 7.68 -11.65 -1.06
C ILE A 63 6.82 -10.45 -1.46
N ILE A 64 5.75 -10.15 -0.71
CA ILE A 64 4.86 -9.02 -0.99
C ILE A 64 5.60 -7.68 -0.80
N VAL A 65 6.47 -7.58 0.21
CA VAL A 65 7.36 -6.42 0.38
C VAL A 65 8.33 -6.30 -0.80
N LYS A 66 8.91 -7.43 -1.22
CA LYS A 66 9.90 -7.46 -2.31
C LYS A 66 9.31 -7.04 -3.65
N VAL A 67 8.12 -7.48 -4.01
CA VAL A 67 7.50 -7.14 -5.31
C VAL A 67 7.09 -5.68 -5.43
N ALA A 68 7.05 -4.93 -4.33
CA ALA A 68 6.76 -3.50 -4.31
C ALA A 68 8.00 -2.61 -4.56
N THR A 69 9.21 -3.16 -4.75
CA THR A 69 10.49 -2.42 -4.72
C THR A 69 10.56 -1.28 -5.73
N SER A 70 10.25 -1.51 -7.00
CA SER A 70 10.43 -0.51 -8.07
C SER A 70 9.24 0.40 -8.31
N SER A 71 8.14 0.20 -7.59
CA SER A 71 6.90 0.97 -7.77
C SER A 71 6.90 2.27 -6.94
N CYS A 72 8.05 2.89 -6.75
CA CYS A 72 8.24 4.14 -6.00
C CYS A 72 8.55 5.32 -6.91
N GLY A 73 8.45 6.54 -6.38
CA GLY A 73 8.79 7.77 -7.10
C GLY A 73 8.00 7.99 -8.39
N GLY A 74 6.71 7.65 -8.41
CA GLY A 74 5.86 7.73 -9.59
C GLY A 74 6.25 6.73 -10.67
N GLN A 75 6.52 5.48 -10.26
CA GLN A 75 7.02 4.34 -11.01
C GLN A 75 8.50 4.50 -11.40
N ALA A 76 9.35 3.67 -10.82
CA ALA A 76 10.80 3.62 -11.07
C ALA A 76 11.52 4.99 -10.99
N GLY A 77 11.03 5.92 -10.13
CA GLY A 77 11.59 7.26 -10.01
C GLY A 77 11.29 8.21 -11.17
N LEU A 78 10.41 7.83 -12.10
CA LEU A 78 10.10 8.65 -13.30
C LEU A 78 9.21 9.86 -12.99
N SER A 79 8.62 9.93 -11.81
CA SER A 79 7.70 11.01 -11.37
C SER A 79 6.49 11.26 -12.30
N THR A 80 6.07 10.23 -13.07
CA THR A 80 4.96 10.34 -14.05
C THR A 80 3.77 9.43 -13.74
N GLY A 81 3.99 8.42 -12.90
CA GLY A 81 2.98 7.42 -12.53
C GLY A 81 2.32 7.71 -11.19
N ALA A 82 1.60 6.72 -10.69
CA ALA A 82 0.95 6.79 -9.38
C ALA A 82 1.98 6.92 -8.24
N CYS A 83 1.56 7.55 -7.16
CA CYS A 83 2.35 7.62 -5.92
C CYS A 83 2.62 6.21 -5.39
N GLY A 84 3.87 5.95 -4.98
CA GLY A 84 4.24 4.64 -4.43
C GLY A 84 3.44 4.24 -3.20
N GLY A 85 3.04 5.19 -2.37
CA GLY A 85 2.12 4.93 -1.26
C GLY A 85 0.79 4.34 -1.72
N VAL A 86 0.24 4.83 -2.86
CA VAL A 86 -0.99 4.28 -3.45
C VAL A 86 -0.73 2.86 -3.97
N ILE A 87 0.37 2.65 -4.69
CA ILE A 87 0.68 1.33 -5.25
C ILE A 87 0.92 0.31 -4.13
N GLY A 88 1.72 0.67 -3.11
CA GLY A 88 1.96 -0.21 -1.97
C GLY A 88 0.67 -0.57 -1.22
N ALA A 89 -0.20 0.40 -1.01
CA ALA A 89 -1.51 0.17 -0.38
C ALA A 89 -2.39 -0.78 -1.22
N THR A 90 -2.49 -0.55 -2.53
CA THR A 90 -3.31 -1.42 -3.41
C THR A 90 -2.75 -2.83 -3.52
N ILE A 91 -1.42 -3.03 -3.52
CA ILE A 91 -0.81 -4.37 -3.46
C ILE A 91 -1.29 -5.14 -2.22
N VAL A 92 -1.33 -4.49 -1.05
CA VAL A 92 -1.79 -5.17 0.18
C VAL A 92 -3.31 -5.36 0.19
N LEU A 93 -4.08 -4.42 -0.34
CA LEU A 93 -5.52 -4.61 -0.53
C LEU A 93 -5.81 -5.81 -1.44
N ASP A 94 -5.08 -5.94 -2.54
CA ASP A 94 -5.22 -7.05 -3.49
C ASP A 94 -4.71 -8.38 -2.93
N TYR A 95 -3.73 -8.37 -2.02
CA TYR A 95 -3.31 -9.58 -1.32
C TYR A 95 -4.47 -10.22 -0.55
N TYR A 96 -5.31 -9.42 0.12
CA TYR A 96 -6.44 -9.92 0.91
C TYR A 96 -7.77 -9.99 0.15
N LEU A 97 -8.01 -9.10 -0.79
CA LEU A 97 -9.30 -8.89 -1.45
C LEU A 97 -9.25 -9.13 -2.95
N GLY A 98 -8.05 -9.37 -3.49
CA GLY A 98 -7.81 -9.54 -4.92
C GLY A 98 -8.45 -10.81 -5.48
N ARG A 99 -8.65 -10.79 -6.79
CA ARG A 99 -9.14 -11.95 -7.53
C ARG A 99 -8.11 -13.07 -7.52
N PRO A 100 -8.47 -14.30 -7.10
CA PRO A 100 -7.55 -15.44 -7.09
C PRO A 100 -6.96 -15.75 -8.47
N ALA A 101 -5.73 -16.26 -8.52
CA ALA A 101 -5.02 -16.52 -9.78
C ALA A 101 -5.75 -17.53 -10.68
N ASN A 102 -6.44 -18.51 -10.11
CA ASN A 102 -7.25 -19.49 -10.86
C ASN A 102 -8.50 -18.88 -11.51
N MET A 103 -8.86 -17.65 -11.18
CA MET A 103 -9.94 -16.88 -11.83
C MET A 103 -9.42 -16.05 -13.03
N VAL A 104 -8.15 -16.21 -13.41
CA VAL A 104 -7.55 -15.58 -14.60
C VAL A 104 -7.19 -16.66 -15.59
N SER A 105 -7.84 -16.65 -16.76
CA SER A 105 -7.64 -17.65 -17.81
C SER A 105 -7.21 -17.01 -19.12
N ALA A 106 -6.33 -17.70 -19.87
CA ALA A 106 -5.92 -17.31 -21.22
C ALA A 106 -6.69 -18.05 -22.32
N THR A 107 -7.51 -19.02 -21.99
CA THR A 107 -8.11 -19.95 -22.96
C THR A 107 -9.63 -19.91 -23.00
N GLU A 108 -10.29 -19.66 -21.88
CA GLU A 108 -11.75 -19.66 -21.78
C GLU A 108 -12.25 -18.71 -20.68
N PRO A 109 -13.48 -18.20 -20.76
CA PRO A 109 -14.08 -17.40 -19.69
C PRO A 109 -14.20 -18.20 -18.40
N VAL A 110 -13.83 -17.58 -17.27
CA VAL A 110 -14.03 -18.15 -15.93
C VAL A 110 -15.31 -17.56 -15.33
N PRO A 111 -16.29 -18.37 -14.91
CA PRO A 111 -17.48 -17.88 -14.24
C PRO A 111 -17.15 -17.03 -13.02
N ASP A 112 -17.92 -16.00 -12.76
CA ASP A 112 -17.82 -15.09 -11.60
C ASP A 112 -16.50 -14.30 -11.46
N CYS A 113 -15.55 -14.45 -12.39
CA CYS A 113 -14.26 -13.76 -12.35
C CYS A 113 -14.38 -12.22 -12.30
N LEU A 114 -15.46 -11.65 -12.81
CA LEU A 114 -15.73 -10.21 -12.78
C LEU A 114 -16.28 -9.75 -11.43
N ALA A 115 -16.96 -10.61 -10.68
CA ALA A 115 -17.48 -10.29 -9.36
C ALA A 115 -16.31 -10.09 -8.38
N ASP A 116 -15.32 -10.98 -8.37
CA ASP A 116 -14.11 -10.85 -7.55
C ASP A 116 -13.29 -9.63 -7.95
N LEU A 117 -13.12 -9.38 -9.25
CA LEU A 117 -12.45 -8.18 -9.74
C LEU A 117 -13.15 -6.91 -9.27
N SER A 118 -14.49 -6.85 -9.39
CA SER A 118 -15.29 -5.68 -8.97
C SER A 118 -15.13 -5.41 -7.47
N ARG A 119 -15.15 -6.46 -6.64
CA ARG A 119 -14.95 -6.34 -5.19
C ARG A 119 -13.58 -5.76 -4.83
N ALA A 120 -12.51 -6.26 -5.46
CA ALA A 120 -11.15 -5.74 -5.26
C ALA A 120 -11.04 -4.27 -5.70
N MET A 121 -11.59 -3.94 -6.88
CA MET A 121 -11.61 -2.55 -7.37
C MET A 121 -12.40 -1.61 -6.47
N ASP A 122 -13.50 -2.04 -5.86
CA ASP A 122 -14.28 -1.21 -4.93
C ASP A 122 -13.51 -0.93 -3.63
N ALA A 123 -12.72 -1.90 -3.15
CA ALA A 123 -11.85 -1.67 -2.00
C ALA A 123 -10.74 -0.68 -2.34
N ALA A 124 -10.06 -0.87 -3.47
CA ALA A 124 -9.01 0.03 -3.94
C ALA A 124 -9.55 1.44 -4.19
N ARG A 125 -10.77 1.58 -4.76
CA ARG A 125 -11.42 2.88 -4.98
C ARG A 125 -11.71 3.58 -3.66
N SER A 126 -12.25 2.88 -2.67
CA SER A 126 -12.53 3.44 -1.34
C SER A 126 -11.25 4.00 -0.68
N PHE A 127 -10.13 3.30 -0.81
CA PHE A 127 -8.82 3.80 -0.39
C PHE A 127 -8.38 5.02 -1.22
N CYS A 128 -8.44 4.95 -2.55
CA CYS A 128 -8.06 6.05 -3.44
C CYS A 128 -8.88 7.32 -3.18
N ASP A 129 -10.16 7.21 -2.85
CA ASP A 129 -11.01 8.35 -2.52
C ASP A 129 -10.53 9.07 -1.25
N LYS A 130 -10.06 8.34 -0.22
CA LYS A 130 -9.43 8.91 0.97
C LYS A 130 -8.15 9.65 0.59
N PHE A 131 -7.32 9.03 -0.25
CA PHE A 131 -6.05 9.58 -0.70
C PHE A 131 -6.24 10.85 -1.56
N VAL A 132 -7.19 10.85 -2.50
CA VAL A 132 -7.49 12.01 -3.35
C VAL A 132 -8.09 13.17 -2.54
N ARG A 133 -8.91 12.90 -1.53
CA ARG A 133 -9.41 13.97 -0.63
C ARG A 133 -8.27 14.72 0.06
N GLU A 134 -7.21 14.03 0.45
CA GLU A 134 -6.07 14.65 1.12
C GLU A 134 -5.10 15.31 0.14
N TYR A 135 -4.70 14.58 -0.91
CA TYR A 135 -3.61 15.00 -1.80
C TYR A 135 -4.06 15.57 -3.16
N GLY A 136 -5.36 15.53 -3.47
CA GLY A 136 -5.92 16.01 -4.72
C GLY A 136 -5.75 15.07 -5.91
N SER A 137 -4.90 14.05 -5.81
CA SER A 137 -4.59 13.12 -6.89
C SER A 137 -3.90 11.87 -6.35
N ILE A 138 -3.94 10.78 -7.12
CA ILE A 138 -3.10 9.59 -6.88
C ILE A 138 -1.75 9.67 -7.60
N LEU A 139 -1.52 10.64 -8.49
CA LEU A 139 -0.30 10.75 -9.29
C LEU A 139 0.82 11.42 -8.51
N CYS A 140 2.01 10.82 -8.55
CA CYS A 140 3.18 11.28 -7.81
C CYS A 140 3.49 12.78 -8.03
N PRO A 141 3.53 13.33 -9.29
CA PRO A 141 3.86 14.73 -9.48
C PRO A 141 2.83 15.69 -8.88
N GLN A 142 1.53 15.32 -8.89
CA GLN A 142 0.49 16.15 -8.25
C GLN A 142 0.58 16.07 -6.72
N VAL A 143 0.85 14.90 -6.15
CA VAL A 143 1.09 14.73 -4.71
C VAL A 143 2.30 15.58 -4.29
N GLN A 144 3.41 15.52 -5.04
CA GLN A 144 4.57 16.37 -4.78
C GLN A 144 4.22 17.85 -4.86
N THR A 145 3.50 18.27 -5.90
CA THR A 145 3.07 19.67 -6.04
C THR A 145 2.22 20.13 -4.85
N LYS A 146 1.32 19.26 -4.34
CA LYS A 146 0.53 19.58 -3.14
C LYS A 146 1.40 19.79 -1.90
N ILE A 147 2.48 19.00 -1.75
CA ILE A 147 3.33 18.97 -0.54
C ILE A 147 4.43 20.04 -0.60
N TYR A 148 5.03 20.23 -1.79
CA TYR A 148 6.24 21.05 -1.97
C TYR A 148 6.02 22.31 -2.80
N GLY A 149 4.82 22.50 -3.38
CA GLY A 149 4.54 23.59 -4.33
C GLY A 149 5.06 23.32 -5.76
N ARG A 150 5.80 22.25 -5.97
CA ARG A 150 6.31 21.79 -7.27
C ARG A 150 6.49 20.27 -7.30
N SER A 151 6.61 19.70 -8.49
CA SER A 151 7.14 18.35 -8.67
C SER A 151 8.64 18.37 -8.95
N PHE A 152 9.28 17.19 -8.73
CA PHE A 152 10.70 16.97 -8.97
C PHE A 152 10.88 15.84 -9.98
N ASN A 153 11.81 15.99 -10.90
CA ASN A 153 12.29 14.90 -11.74
C ASN A 153 13.34 14.09 -10.95
N LEU A 154 12.94 12.99 -10.35
CA LEU A 154 13.82 12.20 -9.48
C LEU A 154 14.96 11.47 -10.24
N GLN A 155 14.96 11.53 -11.59
CA GLN A 155 16.07 11.05 -12.43
C GLN A 155 17.12 12.13 -12.69
N ASP A 156 16.79 13.40 -12.44
CA ASP A 156 17.74 14.51 -12.54
C ASP A 156 18.48 14.67 -11.20
N PRO A 157 19.83 14.65 -11.19
CA PRO A 157 20.60 14.76 -9.94
C PRO A 157 20.33 16.05 -9.16
N ALA A 158 20.15 17.19 -9.84
CA ALA A 158 19.89 18.46 -9.17
C ALA A 158 18.48 18.51 -8.58
N ASP A 159 17.49 17.96 -9.27
CA ASP A 159 16.12 17.81 -8.73
C ASP A 159 16.07 16.79 -7.58
N TRP A 160 16.87 15.72 -7.64
CA TRP A 160 17.00 14.78 -6.53
C TRP A 160 17.58 15.47 -5.28
N GLU A 161 18.68 16.22 -5.42
CA GLU A 161 19.25 16.99 -4.32
C GLU A 161 18.25 17.99 -3.74
N ALA A 162 17.53 18.72 -4.61
CA ALA A 162 16.50 19.66 -4.19
C ALA A 162 15.33 18.97 -3.48
N PHE A 163 14.91 17.77 -3.91
CA PHE A 163 13.89 16.96 -3.28
C PHE A 163 14.32 16.52 -1.86
N MET A 164 15.56 16.06 -1.72
CA MET A 164 16.13 15.69 -0.42
C MET A 164 16.24 16.90 0.50
N ALA A 165 16.74 18.04 -0.01
CA ALA A 165 16.84 19.28 0.76
C ALA A 165 15.47 19.85 1.18
N ALA A 166 14.41 19.58 0.40
CA ALA A 166 13.03 19.92 0.75
C ALA A 166 12.42 19.04 1.84
N GLY A 167 13.18 18.09 2.39
CA GLY A 167 12.77 17.27 3.51
C GLY A 167 12.07 15.97 3.15
N ALA A 168 12.27 15.43 1.93
CA ALA A 168 11.56 14.25 1.45
C ALA A 168 11.60 13.04 2.41
N HIS A 169 12.77 12.77 3.00
CA HIS A 169 13.00 11.67 3.95
C HIS A 169 13.49 12.14 5.32
N SER A 170 13.40 13.44 5.62
CA SER A 170 13.81 14.01 6.90
C SER A 170 12.71 14.79 7.62
N ASP A 171 11.70 15.27 6.89
CA ASP A 171 10.55 15.98 7.44
C ASP A 171 9.32 15.04 7.46
N PRO A 172 8.82 14.65 8.65
CA PRO A 172 7.67 13.75 8.77
C PRO A 172 6.37 14.32 8.22
N THR A 173 6.30 15.62 7.88
CA THR A 173 5.13 16.27 7.28
C THR A 173 5.14 16.23 5.74
N LYS A 174 6.23 15.74 5.13
CA LYS A 174 6.42 15.64 3.68
C LYS A 174 6.08 14.25 3.13
N CYS A 175 6.85 13.71 2.19
CA CYS A 175 6.58 12.39 1.59
C CYS A 175 6.48 11.25 2.63
N MET A 176 7.15 11.36 3.76
CA MET A 176 7.01 10.41 4.87
C MET A 176 5.56 10.31 5.37
N SER A 177 4.85 11.47 5.51
CA SER A 177 3.43 11.45 5.91
C SER A 177 2.53 10.79 4.85
N VAL A 178 2.89 10.88 3.58
CA VAL A 178 2.13 10.22 2.49
C VAL A 178 2.17 8.71 2.66
N VAL A 179 3.34 8.16 2.96
CA VAL A 179 3.51 6.72 3.22
C VAL A 179 2.77 6.30 4.49
N GLY A 180 2.88 7.10 5.55
CA GLY A 180 2.14 6.87 6.78
C GLY A 180 0.62 6.86 6.59
N ASN A 181 0.09 7.86 5.89
CA ASN A 181 -1.34 7.95 5.59
C ASN A 181 -1.79 6.80 4.67
N ALA A 182 -0.98 6.43 3.68
CA ALA A 182 -1.29 5.30 2.80
C ALA A 182 -1.39 3.98 3.58
N ALA A 183 -0.45 3.70 4.48
CA ALA A 183 -0.48 2.52 5.34
C ALA A 183 -1.70 2.54 6.29
N ARG A 184 -1.97 3.69 6.93
CA ARG A 184 -3.12 3.88 7.81
C ARG A 184 -4.44 3.60 7.09
N TRP A 185 -4.67 4.22 5.93
CA TRP A 185 -5.93 4.11 5.20
C TRP A 185 -6.10 2.75 4.52
N ALA A 186 -5.01 2.10 4.10
CA ALA A 186 -5.08 0.73 3.60
C ALA A 186 -5.52 -0.24 4.71
N LEU A 187 -4.91 -0.16 5.90
CA LEU A 187 -5.33 -0.96 7.06
C LEU A 187 -6.79 -0.67 7.44
N GLU A 188 -7.19 0.61 7.47
CA GLU A 188 -8.57 1.00 7.75
C GLU A 188 -9.55 0.36 6.75
N THR A 189 -9.23 0.40 5.45
CA THR A 189 -10.04 -0.21 4.40
C THR A 189 -10.16 -1.72 4.55
N LEU A 190 -9.07 -2.42 4.92
CA LEU A 190 -9.11 -3.85 5.22
C LEU A 190 -10.00 -4.15 6.42
N LEU A 191 -9.85 -3.40 7.51
CA LEU A 191 -10.67 -3.56 8.73
C LEU A 191 -12.16 -3.25 8.51
N GLU A 192 -12.51 -2.47 7.49
CA GLU A 192 -13.90 -2.20 7.09
C GLU A 192 -14.49 -3.31 6.22
N ARG A 193 -13.68 -4.08 5.49
CA ARG A 193 -14.11 -5.00 4.44
C ARG A 193 -13.98 -6.47 4.81
N LEU A 194 -13.07 -6.82 5.68
CA LEU A 194 -12.85 -8.20 6.11
C LEU A 194 -13.66 -8.52 7.37
N PRO A 195 -14.18 -9.75 7.50
CA PRO A 195 -14.80 -10.22 8.73
C PRO A 195 -13.81 -10.03 9.88
N GLN A 196 -14.24 -9.35 10.93
CA GLN A 196 -13.37 -9.02 12.05
C GLN A 196 -13.10 -10.26 12.91
N PRO A 197 -11.85 -10.73 13.04
CA PRO A 197 -11.50 -11.65 14.12
C PRO A 197 -11.39 -10.90 15.48
N LEU A 198 -11.66 -9.60 15.49
CA LEU A 198 -11.42 -8.69 16.62
C LEU A 198 -12.68 -8.36 17.45
N GLN A 199 -13.75 -9.17 17.38
CA GLN A 199 -14.96 -8.91 18.18
C GLN A 199 -14.87 -9.44 19.62
N ASP A 200 -13.74 -10.05 20.03
CA ASP A 200 -13.53 -10.57 21.38
C ASP A 200 -12.37 -9.88 22.14
N LEU A 201 -12.05 -8.61 21.81
CA LEU A 201 -11.11 -7.79 22.59
C LEU A 201 -11.76 -6.50 23.07
#